data_abbac871cbc3cbc54899886ce0d203e3
#
_entry.id   abbac871cbc3cbc54899886ce0d203e3
#
_cell.length_a   1.000
_cell.length_b   1.000
_cell.length_c   1.000
_cell.angle_alpha   90.00
_cell.angle_beta   90.00
_cell.angle_gamma   90.00
#
_symmetry.space_group_name_H-M   'P 1'
#
loop_
_entity.id
_entity.type
_entity.pdbx_description
1 polymer ?
#
loop_
_entity_poly.entity_id
_entity_poly.type
_entity_poly.pdbx_seq_one_letter_code
_entity_poly.pdbx_strand_id
1 'polypeptide(L)'
;MYSFDSRVRYSELAENGKLSPDGIVNYLQDCTCFESEELGVGMDTVYGRQKMWVLNFWQIVIDRYPDMGEHIKIATQACGSEKMFGYRNFLIYGEDGKAAVQAYSIWTLLDRVKMRPCMVSPEDIDLYGIADPLPLEKVSRKISVPNEGGQEQKAFVVQEYHLDTNHHVNNGQYVRMATAYLPETFVIRELRVEYRSQAMLGDTIRPVRYEMPDGYLVALQDSAGKAYCVVRFMG
;
A
#
# COMPACT_ATOMS: atom_id res chain seq x y z
N MET A 1 12.45 -9.11 13.19
CA MET A 1 11.22 -8.35 12.82
C MET A 1 11.35 -6.95 13.40
N TYR A 2 11.37 -5.93 12.58
CA TYR A 2 11.34 -4.53 13.00
C TYR A 2 9.94 -4.17 13.51
N SER A 3 9.83 -3.28 14.49
CA SER A 3 8.53 -2.79 14.95
C SER A 3 8.64 -1.44 15.65
N PHE A 4 7.56 -0.67 15.62
CA PHE A 4 7.40 0.53 16.41
C PHE A 4 6.01 0.58 17.05
N ASP A 5 5.92 1.28 18.19
CA ASP A 5 4.66 1.49 18.89
C ASP A 5 4.05 2.83 18.49
N SER A 6 2.73 2.86 18.35
CA SER A 6 1.98 4.04 18.02
C SER A 6 0.61 4.06 18.73
N ARG A 7 -0.15 5.10 18.50
CA ARG A 7 -1.51 5.25 18.95
C ARG A 7 -2.37 5.78 17.82
N VAL A 8 -3.52 5.17 17.59
CA VAL A 8 -4.46 5.61 16.53
C VAL A 8 -4.90 7.04 16.80
N ARG A 9 -4.61 7.94 15.85
CA ARG A 9 -4.88 9.39 15.99
C ARG A 9 -6.22 9.76 15.36
N TYR A 10 -6.81 10.84 15.86
CA TYR A 10 -8.08 11.37 15.32
C TYR A 10 -8.01 11.66 13.80
N SER A 11 -6.88 12.14 13.32
CA SER A 11 -6.65 12.45 11.88
C SER A 11 -6.56 11.24 10.97
N GLU A 12 -6.53 10.03 11.52
CA GLU A 12 -6.39 8.76 10.79
C GLU A 12 -7.69 7.95 10.74
N LEU A 13 -8.78 8.54 11.26
CA LEU A 13 -10.06 7.85 11.36
C LEU A 13 -10.89 7.95 10.08
N ALA A 14 -11.61 6.88 9.79
CA ALA A 14 -12.77 6.91 8.92
C ALA A 14 -13.99 7.47 9.70
N GLU A 15 -15.09 7.73 8.99
CA GLU A 15 -16.32 8.30 9.58
C GLU A 15 -16.90 7.45 10.71
N ASN A 16 -16.67 6.14 10.70
CA ASN A 16 -17.10 5.22 11.74
C ASN A 16 -16.24 5.27 13.03
N GLY A 17 -15.29 6.20 13.13
CA GLY A 17 -14.43 6.37 14.31
C GLY A 17 -13.29 5.34 14.45
N LYS A 18 -13.06 4.51 13.45
CA LYS A 18 -11.99 3.50 13.43
C LYS A 18 -10.87 3.91 12.49
N LEU A 19 -9.69 3.30 12.66
CA LEU A 19 -8.55 3.50 11.77
C LEU A 19 -8.98 3.28 10.32
N SER A 20 -8.72 4.27 9.46
CA SER A 20 -9.11 4.22 8.04
C SER A 20 -8.23 3.25 7.22
N PRO A 21 -8.71 2.74 6.07
CA PRO A 21 -7.91 1.89 5.19
C PRO A 21 -6.62 2.55 4.70
N ASP A 22 -6.66 3.83 4.37
CA ASP A 22 -5.47 4.63 4.00
C ASP A 22 -4.55 4.85 5.21
N GLY A 23 -5.08 5.04 6.42
CA GLY A 23 -4.31 5.08 7.67
C GLY A 23 -3.56 3.77 7.91
N ILE A 24 -4.19 2.61 7.67
CA ILE A 24 -3.52 1.31 7.72
C ILE A 24 -2.32 1.29 6.75
N VAL A 25 -2.52 1.66 5.48
CA VAL A 25 -1.44 1.69 4.48
C VAL A 25 -0.30 2.61 4.91
N ASN A 26 -0.60 3.78 5.45
CA ASN A 26 0.40 4.73 5.93
C ASN A 26 1.25 4.13 7.06
N TYR A 27 0.63 3.51 8.08
CA TYR A 27 1.37 2.83 9.16
C TYR A 27 2.29 1.72 8.66
N LEU A 28 1.82 0.91 7.71
CA LEU A 28 2.63 -0.17 7.13
C LEU A 28 3.81 0.38 6.34
N GLN A 29 3.60 1.44 5.56
CA GLN A 29 4.66 2.11 4.81
C GLN A 29 5.67 2.81 5.73
N ASP A 30 5.20 3.55 6.74
CA ASP A 30 6.04 4.20 7.73
C ASP A 30 6.94 3.21 8.44
N CYS A 31 6.41 2.03 8.80
CA CYS A 31 7.20 0.96 9.44
C CYS A 31 8.39 0.52 8.58
N THR A 32 8.20 0.43 7.26
CA THR A 32 9.28 0.12 6.32
C THR A 32 10.29 1.27 6.20
N CYS A 33 9.81 2.51 6.20
CA CYS A 33 10.68 3.68 6.14
C CYS A 33 11.54 3.78 7.40
N PHE A 34 10.95 3.61 8.59
CA PHE A 34 11.69 3.65 9.86
C PHE A 34 12.74 2.55 9.94
N GLU A 35 12.39 1.30 9.57
CA GLU A 35 13.39 0.22 9.49
C GLU A 35 14.56 0.59 8.56
N SER A 36 14.26 1.17 7.39
CA SER A 36 15.26 1.56 6.42
C SER A 36 16.17 2.68 6.95
N GLU A 37 15.63 3.65 7.70
CA GLU A 37 16.41 4.71 8.35
C GLU A 37 17.36 4.11 9.41
N GLU A 38 16.85 3.23 10.27
CA GLU A 38 17.67 2.58 11.31
C GLU A 38 18.77 1.70 10.73
N LEU A 39 18.50 1.06 9.58
CA LEU A 39 19.51 0.26 8.86
C LEU A 39 20.51 1.13 8.05
N GLY A 40 20.37 2.46 8.06
CA GLY A 40 21.22 3.37 7.31
C GLY A 40 21.03 3.28 5.80
N VAL A 41 19.83 2.89 5.35
CA VAL A 41 19.46 2.79 3.93
C VAL A 41 18.20 3.60 3.61
N GLY A 42 17.83 4.50 4.50
CA GLY A 42 16.67 5.37 4.40
C GLY A 42 16.82 6.53 3.42
N MET A 43 15.93 7.52 3.53
CA MET A 43 15.77 8.58 2.51
C MET A 43 17.03 9.39 2.25
N ASP A 44 17.76 9.79 3.29
CA ASP A 44 18.98 10.60 3.12
C ASP A 44 20.13 9.85 2.46
N THR A 45 20.25 8.55 2.73
CA THR A 45 21.23 7.66 2.09
C THR A 45 20.80 7.22 0.69
N VAL A 46 19.52 7.28 0.37
CA VAL A 46 18.99 6.98 -0.95
C VAL A 46 19.58 7.89 -2.02
N TYR A 47 19.90 9.15 -1.70
CA TYR A 47 20.59 10.04 -2.64
C TYR A 47 22.01 9.58 -3.00
N GLY A 48 22.67 8.78 -2.18
CA GLY A 48 23.97 8.16 -2.46
C GLY A 48 23.89 6.74 -3.07
N ARG A 49 22.72 6.07 -2.98
CA ARG A 49 22.54 4.73 -3.54
C ARG A 49 21.99 4.76 -4.96
N GLN A 50 22.51 3.90 -5.80
CA GLN A 50 22.06 3.77 -7.19
C GLN A 50 20.77 2.95 -7.35
N LYS A 51 20.22 2.40 -6.27
CA LYS A 51 19.05 1.52 -6.26
C LYS A 51 18.00 2.02 -5.26
N MET A 52 16.72 1.78 -5.56
CA MET A 52 15.60 2.05 -4.65
C MET A 52 14.50 1.00 -4.77
N TRP A 53 13.80 0.74 -3.67
CA TRP A 53 12.63 -0.11 -3.66
C TRP A 53 11.39 0.70 -4.00
N VAL A 54 10.58 0.20 -4.93
CA VAL A 54 9.29 0.78 -5.32
C VAL A 54 8.18 -0.22 -5.03
N LEU A 55 7.19 0.20 -4.28
CA LEU A 55 6.03 -0.60 -3.95
C LEU A 55 5.15 -0.81 -5.18
N ASN A 56 4.79 -2.07 -5.44
CA ASN A 56 3.93 -2.45 -6.56
C ASN A 56 2.58 -2.99 -6.12
N PHE A 57 2.54 -3.67 -4.96
CA PHE A 57 1.36 -4.42 -4.57
C PHE A 57 1.23 -4.53 -3.06
N TRP A 58 0.00 -4.41 -2.59
CA TRP A 58 -0.45 -4.79 -1.25
C TRP A 58 -1.53 -5.86 -1.32
N GLN A 59 -1.44 -6.83 -0.40
CA GLN A 59 -2.55 -7.62 0.12
C GLN A 59 -2.66 -7.31 1.60
N ILE A 60 -3.80 -6.81 2.05
CA ILE A 60 -4.06 -6.41 3.44
C ILE A 60 -5.33 -7.09 3.90
N VAL A 61 -5.23 -7.96 4.90
CA VAL A 61 -6.33 -8.65 5.55
C VAL A 61 -6.60 -7.96 6.89
N ILE A 62 -7.85 -7.59 7.12
CA ILE A 62 -8.29 -6.82 8.29
C ILE A 62 -9.24 -7.66 9.11
N ASP A 63 -8.71 -8.27 10.17
CA ASP A 63 -9.51 -9.02 11.12
C ASP A 63 -10.37 -8.09 11.98
N ARG A 64 -9.75 -6.97 12.39
CA ARG A 64 -10.37 -5.92 13.19
C ARG A 64 -9.78 -4.55 12.84
N TYR A 65 -10.61 -3.54 12.80
CA TYR A 65 -10.16 -2.16 12.73
C TYR A 65 -9.84 -1.63 14.13
N PRO A 66 -8.61 -1.13 14.39
CA PRO A 66 -8.29 -0.45 15.64
C PRO A 66 -9.14 0.78 15.90
N ASP A 67 -9.49 1.03 17.16
CA ASP A 67 -10.31 2.15 17.59
C ASP A 67 -9.49 3.42 17.81
N MET A 68 -10.17 4.60 17.83
CA MET A 68 -9.52 5.86 18.18
C MET A 68 -8.82 5.75 19.55
N GLY A 69 -7.57 6.19 19.60
CA GLY A 69 -6.79 6.23 20.82
C GLY A 69 -6.21 4.90 21.25
N GLU A 70 -6.54 3.79 20.57
CA GLU A 70 -5.98 2.47 20.85
C GLU A 70 -4.45 2.47 20.64
N HIS A 71 -3.72 1.86 21.57
CA HIS A 71 -2.30 1.60 21.41
C HIS A 71 -2.11 0.43 20.44
N ILE A 72 -1.29 0.63 19.44
CA ILE A 72 -1.00 -0.35 18.41
C ILE A 72 0.51 -0.54 18.26
N LYS A 73 0.92 -1.75 17.90
CA LYS A 73 2.29 -2.05 17.49
C LYS A 73 2.30 -2.45 16.03
N ILE A 74 3.07 -1.74 15.23
CA ILE A 74 3.25 -2.02 13.81
C ILE A 74 4.57 -2.76 13.63
N ALA A 75 4.55 -3.87 12.90
CA ALA A 75 5.73 -4.69 12.66
C ALA A 75 5.90 -5.03 11.19
N THR A 76 7.15 -5.17 10.75
CA THR A 76 7.50 -5.56 9.38
C THR A 76 8.70 -6.49 9.36
N GLN A 77 8.78 -7.34 8.34
CA GLN A 77 9.90 -8.24 8.09
C GLN A 77 10.00 -8.59 6.61
N ALA A 78 11.19 -8.50 6.03
CA ALA A 78 11.43 -9.07 4.72
C ALA A 78 11.24 -10.60 4.76
N CYS A 79 10.60 -11.16 3.74
CA CYS A 79 10.28 -12.59 3.69
C CYS A 79 10.71 -13.27 2.38
N GLY A 80 11.59 -12.63 1.61
CA GLY A 80 12.20 -13.22 0.43
C GLY A 80 12.41 -12.24 -0.71
N SER A 81 13.01 -12.75 -1.77
CA SER A 81 13.15 -12.02 -3.02
C SER A 81 13.20 -12.99 -4.21
N GLU A 82 12.78 -12.53 -5.38
CA GLU A 82 12.91 -13.26 -6.64
C GLU A 82 13.13 -12.30 -7.80
N LYS A 83 14.23 -12.47 -8.53
CA LYS A 83 14.63 -11.62 -9.66
C LYS A 83 14.74 -10.15 -9.23
N MET A 84 13.82 -9.30 -9.68
CA MET A 84 13.76 -7.88 -9.35
C MET A 84 12.80 -7.56 -8.19
N PHE A 85 12.13 -8.57 -7.62
CA PHE A 85 11.11 -8.38 -6.60
C PHE A 85 11.63 -8.71 -5.21
N GLY A 86 11.23 -7.88 -4.24
CA GLY A 86 11.35 -8.15 -2.81
C GLY A 86 9.96 -8.31 -2.20
N TYR A 87 9.87 -9.15 -1.19
CA TYR A 87 8.63 -9.51 -0.50
C TYR A 87 8.72 -9.16 0.97
N ARG A 88 7.61 -8.71 1.56
CA ARG A 88 7.60 -8.23 2.92
C ARG A 88 6.28 -8.53 3.62
N ASN A 89 6.38 -9.01 4.86
CA ASN A 89 5.27 -9.20 5.78
C ASN A 89 5.06 -7.96 6.65
N PHE A 90 3.80 -7.75 7.08
CA PHE A 90 3.44 -6.70 8.03
C PHE A 90 2.35 -7.17 8.98
N LEU A 91 2.38 -6.62 10.19
CA LEU A 91 1.38 -6.86 11.22
C LEU A 91 1.06 -5.55 11.93
N ILE A 92 -0.21 -5.32 12.22
CA ILE A 92 -0.63 -4.33 13.22
C ILE A 92 -1.26 -5.11 14.37
N TYR A 93 -0.65 -5.03 15.54
CA TYR A 93 -1.18 -5.60 16.77
C TYR A 93 -2.00 -4.55 17.52
N GLY A 94 -3.13 -4.95 18.09
CA GLY A 94 -3.91 -4.12 19.01
C GLY A 94 -3.40 -4.24 20.45
N GLU A 95 -4.08 -3.52 21.35
CA GLU A 95 -3.76 -3.55 22.80
C GLU A 95 -3.87 -4.94 23.43
N ASP A 96 -4.70 -5.82 22.86
CA ASP A 96 -4.87 -7.21 23.29
C ASP A 96 -3.71 -8.13 22.86
N GLY A 97 -2.72 -7.58 22.16
CA GLY A 97 -1.58 -8.32 21.63
C GLY A 97 -1.90 -9.21 20.41
N LYS A 98 -3.13 -9.19 19.90
CA LYS A 98 -3.51 -9.94 18.70
C LYS A 98 -3.31 -9.11 17.45
N ALA A 99 -2.99 -9.77 16.34
CA ALA A 99 -2.93 -9.12 15.05
C ALA A 99 -4.33 -8.65 14.64
N ALA A 100 -4.51 -7.34 14.54
CA ALA A 100 -5.72 -6.70 14.02
C ALA A 100 -5.67 -6.61 12.48
N VAL A 101 -4.45 -6.46 11.93
CA VAL A 101 -4.20 -6.41 10.48
C VAL A 101 -2.99 -7.26 10.16
N GLN A 102 -3.08 -8.02 9.08
CA GLN A 102 -1.99 -8.78 8.48
C GLN A 102 -1.81 -8.34 7.04
N ALA A 103 -0.58 -8.13 6.59
CA ALA A 103 -0.37 -7.73 5.21
C ALA A 103 0.89 -8.33 4.60
N TYR A 104 0.85 -8.40 3.28
CA TYR A 104 1.95 -8.82 2.42
C TYR A 104 2.13 -7.78 1.32
N SER A 105 3.37 -7.49 0.97
CA SER A 105 3.68 -6.54 -0.09
C SER A 105 4.73 -7.05 -1.05
N ILE A 106 4.70 -6.51 -2.27
CA ILE A 106 5.67 -6.78 -3.33
C ILE A 106 6.28 -5.45 -3.77
N TRP A 107 7.60 -5.43 -3.78
CA TRP A 107 8.42 -4.29 -4.15
C TRP A 107 9.27 -4.63 -5.36
N THR A 108 9.54 -3.66 -6.24
CA THR A 108 10.51 -3.80 -7.33
C THR A 108 11.76 -2.99 -7.01
N LEU A 109 12.92 -3.62 -7.17
CA LEU A 109 14.19 -2.91 -7.08
C LEU A 109 14.45 -2.18 -8.39
N LEU A 110 14.62 -0.85 -8.32
CA LEU A 110 14.93 0.00 -9.47
C LEU A 110 16.37 0.52 -9.39
N ASP A 111 17.05 0.51 -10.55
CA ASP A 111 18.24 1.31 -10.79
C ASP A 111 17.80 2.77 -10.98
N ARG A 112 18.22 3.67 -10.09
CA ARG A 112 17.84 5.09 -10.09
C ARG A 112 18.41 5.88 -11.25
N VAL A 113 19.56 5.48 -11.76
CA VAL A 113 20.22 6.17 -12.88
C VAL A 113 19.54 5.81 -14.19
N LYS A 114 19.24 4.51 -14.36
CA LYS A 114 18.61 4.00 -15.59
C LYS A 114 17.08 4.04 -15.55
N MET A 115 16.48 4.33 -14.38
CA MET A 115 15.04 4.31 -14.12
C MET A 115 14.34 3.03 -14.62
N ARG A 116 14.96 1.87 -14.36
CA ARG A 116 14.43 0.57 -14.76
C ARG A 116 14.69 -0.51 -13.72
N PRO A 117 13.89 -1.58 -13.69
CA PRO A 117 14.08 -2.70 -12.79
C PRO A 117 15.47 -3.32 -12.92
N CYS A 118 16.07 -3.71 -11.80
CA CYS A 118 17.33 -4.42 -11.73
C CYS A 118 17.21 -5.65 -10.82
N MET A 119 18.13 -6.60 -11.00
CA MET A 119 18.15 -7.83 -10.21
C MET A 119 18.52 -7.53 -8.76
N VAL A 120 17.82 -8.19 -7.84
CA VAL A 120 18.13 -8.17 -6.40
C VAL A 120 19.40 -9.01 -6.17
N SER A 121 20.38 -8.43 -5.49
CA SER A 121 21.56 -9.12 -5.01
C SER A 121 21.45 -9.45 -3.51
N PRO A 122 22.25 -10.38 -2.96
CA PRO A 122 22.27 -10.62 -1.51
C PRO A 122 22.48 -9.33 -0.70
N GLU A 123 23.36 -8.43 -1.16
CA GLU A 123 23.64 -7.14 -0.51
C GLU A 123 22.42 -6.21 -0.41
N ASP A 124 21.43 -6.39 -1.28
CA ASP A 124 20.22 -5.57 -1.30
C ASP A 124 19.17 -6.03 -0.27
N ILE A 125 19.27 -7.27 0.23
CA ILE A 125 18.23 -7.88 1.04
C ILE A 125 18.73 -8.43 2.38
N ASP A 126 19.97 -8.91 2.48
CA ASP A 126 20.52 -9.56 3.68
C ASP A 126 20.48 -8.64 4.91
N LEU A 127 20.62 -7.33 4.68
CA LEU A 127 20.57 -6.33 5.76
C LEU A 127 19.22 -6.28 6.51
N TYR A 128 18.12 -6.68 5.84
CA TYR A 128 16.78 -6.71 6.45
C TYR A 128 16.51 -7.99 7.24
N GLY A 129 17.35 -9.03 7.06
CA GLY A 129 17.06 -10.38 7.56
C GLY A 129 15.82 -10.97 6.88
N ILE A 130 15.80 -12.28 6.69
CA ILE A 130 14.68 -12.98 6.01
C ILE A 130 13.95 -13.85 7.00
N ALA A 131 12.62 -13.74 7.02
CA ALA A 131 11.71 -14.62 7.75
C ALA A 131 10.77 -15.36 6.79
N ASP A 132 10.07 -16.36 7.31
CA ASP A 132 9.03 -17.04 6.54
C ASP A 132 7.87 -16.08 6.20
N PRO A 133 7.21 -16.27 5.04
CA PRO A 133 5.99 -15.53 4.71
C PRO A 133 4.88 -15.82 5.74
N LEU A 134 4.04 -14.81 6.00
CA LEU A 134 2.80 -15.02 6.75
C LEU A 134 1.92 -16.05 6.03
N PRO A 135 1.08 -16.80 6.77
CA PRO A 135 0.18 -17.82 6.21
C PRO A 135 -1.04 -17.20 5.52
N LEU A 136 -0.81 -16.15 4.72
CA LEU A 136 -1.83 -15.55 3.88
C LEU A 136 -1.98 -16.33 2.58
N GLU A 137 -3.21 -16.38 2.05
CA GLU A 137 -3.44 -16.95 0.73
C GLU A 137 -2.60 -16.21 -0.31
N LYS A 138 -1.84 -16.97 -1.11
CA LYS A 138 -1.03 -16.37 -2.18
C LYS A 138 -1.93 -15.92 -3.33
N VAL A 139 -1.92 -14.63 -3.59
CA VAL A 139 -2.71 -14.01 -4.65
C VAL A 139 -1.84 -13.41 -5.74
N SER A 140 -2.39 -13.28 -6.93
CA SER A 140 -1.72 -12.58 -8.02
C SER A 140 -1.55 -11.09 -7.69
N ARG A 141 -0.34 -10.57 -7.90
CA ARG A 141 -0.09 -9.11 -7.81
C ARG A 141 -0.79 -8.30 -8.89
N LYS A 142 -1.18 -8.95 -10.00
CA LYS A 142 -1.94 -8.31 -11.07
C LYS A 142 -3.42 -8.44 -10.80
N ILE A 143 -4.10 -7.32 -10.71
CA ILE A 143 -5.54 -7.25 -10.51
C ILE A 143 -6.19 -7.02 -11.88
N SER A 144 -6.94 -8.01 -12.36
CA SER A 144 -7.66 -7.87 -13.63
C SER A 144 -8.83 -6.90 -13.48
N VAL A 145 -8.87 -5.87 -14.31
CA VAL A 145 -10.00 -4.96 -14.41
C VAL A 145 -10.99 -5.55 -15.40
N PRO A 146 -12.30 -5.67 -15.06
CA PRO A 146 -13.31 -6.14 -16.01
C PRO A 146 -13.39 -5.23 -17.24
N ASN A 147 -13.68 -5.82 -18.41
CA ASN A 147 -13.85 -5.05 -19.64
C ASN A 147 -15.20 -4.33 -19.72
N GLU A 148 -16.19 -4.80 -18.96
CA GLU A 148 -17.56 -4.31 -18.95
C GLU A 148 -18.09 -4.10 -17.52
N GLY A 149 -19.19 -3.41 -17.36
CA GLY A 149 -19.84 -3.19 -16.06
C GLY A 149 -19.21 -2.08 -15.21
N GLY A 150 -18.23 -1.36 -15.75
CA GLY A 150 -17.62 -0.23 -15.06
C GLY A 150 -18.55 0.98 -14.97
N GLN A 151 -18.69 1.56 -13.78
CA GLN A 151 -19.41 2.78 -13.51
C GLN A 151 -18.42 3.93 -13.40
N GLU A 152 -18.35 4.77 -14.41
CA GLU A 152 -17.49 5.97 -14.37
C GLU A 152 -17.95 6.91 -13.27
N GLN A 153 -16.99 7.44 -12.52
CA GLN A 153 -17.22 8.41 -11.46
C GLN A 153 -16.68 9.78 -11.90
N LYS A 154 -17.04 10.83 -11.14
CA LYS A 154 -16.58 12.19 -11.42
C LYS A 154 -15.06 12.25 -11.40
N ALA A 155 -14.47 12.66 -12.50
CA ALA A 155 -13.03 12.88 -12.59
C ALA A 155 -12.59 14.07 -11.71
N PHE A 156 -11.35 14.02 -11.23
CA PHE A 156 -10.73 15.09 -10.46
C PHE A 156 -9.26 15.23 -10.83
N VAL A 157 -8.67 16.38 -10.45
CA VAL A 157 -7.27 16.71 -10.73
C VAL A 157 -6.44 16.49 -9.46
N VAL A 158 -5.25 15.91 -9.64
CA VAL A 158 -4.27 15.73 -8.55
C VAL A 158 -3.83 17.08 -8.02
N GLN A 159 -3.91 17.27 -6.71
CA GLN A 159 -3.54 18.46 -5.97
C GLN A 159 -2.26 18.23 -5.15
N GLU A 160 -1.61 19.28 -4.69
CA GLU A 160 -0.35 19.22 -3.91
C GLU A 160 -0.48 18.34 -2.65
N TYR A 161 -1.61 18.40 -1.94
CA TYR A 161 -1.84 17.61 -0.73
C TYR A 161 -2.02 16.10 -0.97
N HIS A 162 -2.11 15.66 -2.22
CA HIS A 162 -2.08 14.24 -2.58
C HIS A 162 -0.64 13.69 -2.70
N LEU A 163 0.37 14.58 -2.81
CA LEU A 163 1.73 14.19 -3.16
C LEU A 163 2.55 13.79 -1.95
N ASP A 164 3.50 12.90 -2.19
CA ASP A 164 4.60 12.58 -1.28
C ASP A 164 5.86 13.43 -1.57
N THR A 165 6.94 13.13 -0.84
CA THR A 165 8.24 13.79 -1.01
C THR A 165 8.92 13.52 -2.36
N ASN A 166 8.45 12.55 -3.11
CA ASN A 166 8.92 12.25 -4.47
C ASN A 166 8.08 12.98 -5.55
N HIS A 167 7.16 13.86 -5.14
CA HIS A 167 6.24 14.60 -6.02
C HIS A 167 5.26 13.70 -6.80
N HIS A 168 4.98 12.50 -6.31
CA HIS A 168 3.99 11.59 -6.83
C HIS A 168 2.81 11.46 -5.86
N VAL A 169 1.65 11.05 -6.35
CA VAL A 169 0.53 10.72 -5.46
C VAL A 169 0.97 9.65 -4.48
N ASN A 170 0.83 9.94 -3.18
CA ASN A 170 1.16 9.02 -2.09
C ASN A 170 0.33 7.73 -2.18
N ASN A 171 0.94 6.59 -1.84
CA ASN A 171 0.31 5.28 -1.93
C ASN A 171 -1.01 5.18 -1.13
N GLY A 172 -1.06 5.72 0.08
CA GLY A 172 -2.28 5.77 0.90
C GLY A 172 -3.37 6.64 0.27
N GLN A 173 -3.01 7.74 -0.42
CA GLN A 173 -3.98 8.60 -1.09
C GLN A 173 -4.74 7.87 -2.20
N TYR A 174 -4.11 6.97 -2.96
CA TYR A 174 -4.84 6.14 -3.92
C TYR A 174 -5.90 5.27 -3.24
N VAL A 175 -5.57 4.69 -2.09
CA VAL A 175 -6.53 3.89 -1.31
C VAL A 175 -7.67 4.78 -0.81
N ARG A 176 -7.38 5.96 -0.26
CA ARG A 176 -8.38 6.93 0.19
C ARG A 176 -9.32 7.35 -0.95
N MET A 177 -8.75 7.69 -2.12
CA MET A 177 -9.52 8.04 -3.31
C MET A 177 -10.45 6.90 -3.73
N ALA A 178 -9.96 5.66 -3.75
CA ALA A 178 -10.74 4.49 -4.17
C ALA A 178 -11.84 4.15 -3.15
N THR A 179 -11.55 4.24 -1.85
CA THR A 179 -12.53 3.96 -0.77
C THR A 179 -13.73 4.90 -0.82
N ALA A 180 -13.56 6.14 -1.28
CA ALA A 180 -14.65 7.12 -1.42
C ALA A 180 -15.79 6.69 -2.36
N TYR A 181 -15.58 5.64 -3.17
CA TYR A 181 -16.59 5.11 -4.10
C TYR A 181 -17.27 3.82 -3.61
N LEU A 182 -17.00 3.41 -2.40
CA LEU A 182 -17.68 2.28 -1.76
C LEU A 182 -19.00 2.73 -1.10
N PRO A 183 -20.00 1.84 -1.00
CA PRO A 183 -21.16 2.10 -0.15
C PRO A 183 -20.73 2.26 1.32
N GLU A 184 -21.34 3.19 2.05
CA GLU A 184 -21.07 3.46 3.48
C GLU A 184 -21.21 2.22 4.37
N THR A 185 -22.10 1.30 3.99
CA THR A 185 -22.35 0.06 4.75
C THR A 185 -21.35 -1.06 4.43
N PHE A 186 -20.45 -0.87 3.43
CA PHE A 186 -19.51 -1.91 3.04
C PHE A 186 -18.33 -1.97 4.01
N VAL A 187 -18.15 -3.13 4.64
CA VAL A 187 -17.05 -3.39 5.56
C VAL A 187 -15.94 -4.12 4.82
N ILE A 188 -14.79 -3.50 4.68
CA ILE A 188 -13.64 -4.11 4.02
C ILE A 188 -12.99 -5.11 4.97
N ARG A 189 -12.86 -6.36 4.54
CA ARG A 189 -12.13 -7.45 5.23
C ARG A 189 -10.79 -7.76 4.58
N GLU A 190 -10.71 -7.58 3.28
CA GLU A 190 -9.44 -7.65 2.56
C GLU A 190 -9.40 -6.54 1.51
N LEU A 191 -8.24 -5.91 1.36
CA LEU A 191 -7.99 -5.04 0.22
C LEU A 191 -6.69 -5.44 -0.47
N ARG A 192 -6.73 -5.40 -1.81
CA ARG A 192 -5.57 -5.60 -2.67
C ARG A 192 -5.36 -4.35 -3.51
N VAL A 193 -4.12 -3.87 -3.54
CA VAL A 193 -3.76 -2.64 -4.27
C VAL A 193 -2.66 -2.95 -5.26
N GLU A 194 -2.87 -2.66 -6.53
CA GLU A 194 -1.83 -2.73 -7.56
C GLU A 194 -1.49 -1.32 -8.03
N TYR A 195 -0.27 -0.86 -7.77
CA TYR A 195 0.27 0.39 -8.29
C TYR A 195 0.93 0.13 -9.64
N ARG A 196 0.40 0.74 -10.72
CA ARG A 196 0.81 0.49 -12.11
C ARG A 196 1.66 1.62 -12.69
N SER A 197 1.30 2.86 -12.35
CA SER A 197 2.03 4.05 -12.77
C SER A 197 1.81 5.18 -11.76
N GLN A 198 2.69 6.16 -11.79
CA GLN A 198 2.62 7.31 -10.90
C GLN A 198 1.75 8.41 -11.53
N ALA A 199 0.87 9.01 -10.73
CA ALA A 199 0.18 10.25 -11.10
C ALA A 199 0.92 11.43 -10.47
N MET A 200 0.99 12.53 -11.21
CA MET A 200 1.71 13.74 -10.88
C MET A 200 0.74 14.91 -10.61
N LEU A 201 1.26 15.99 -10.04
CA LEU A 201 0.49 17.22 -9.90
C LEU A 201 -0.14 17.65 -11.23
N GLY A 202 -1.44 17.95 -11.20
CA GLY A 202 -2.19 18.38 -12.39
C GLY A 202 -2.72 17.24 -13.27
N ASP A 203 -2.31 15.99 -13.04
CA ASP A 203 -2.89 14.86 -13.75
C ASP A 203 -4.38 14.69 -13.42
N THR A 204 -5.15 14.26 -14.39
CA THR A 204 -6.56 13.95 -14.21
C THR A 204 -6.71 12.48 -13.85
N ILE A 205 -7.38 12.21 -12.74
CA ILE A 205 -7.79 10.86 -12.34
C ILE A 205 -9.26 10.66 -12.68
N ARG A 206 -9.56 9.58 -13.42
CA ARG A 206 -10.90 9.11 -13.77
C ARG A 206 -11.17 7.81 -13.02
N PRO A 207 -11.93 7.82 -11.92
CA PRO A 207 -12.26 6.61 -11.20
C PRO A 207 -13.34 5.83 -11.94
N VAL A 208 -13.17 4.50 -12.02
CA VAL A 208 -14.19 3.58 -12.53
C VAL A 208 -14.42 2.50 -11.50
N ARG A 209 -15.66 2.40 -10.99
CA ARG A 209 -16.08 1.40 -10.01
C ARG A 209 -16.73 0.22 -10.70
N TYR A 210 -16.39 -0.99 -10.26
CA TYR A 210 -16.99 -2.25 -10.67
C TYR A 210 -17.56 -2.97 -9.46
N GLU A 211 -18.78 -3.50 -9.59
CA GLU A 211 -19.34 -4.43 -8.63
C GLU A 211 -18.81 -5.83 -8.92
N MET A 212 -18.41 -6.54 -7.86
CA MET A 212 -17.80 -7.85 -7.96
C MET A 212 -18.56 -8.81 -7.02
N PRO A 213 -18.52 -10.13 -7.24
CA PRO A 213 -19.30 -11.08 -6.43
C PRO A 213 -19.04 -11.01 -4.91
N ASP A 214 -17.82 -10.59 -4.51
CA ASP A 214 -17.34 -10.52 -3.12
C ASP A 214 -16.99 -9.09 -2.68
N GLY A 215 -17.45 -8.07 -3.43
CA GLY A 215 -17.22 -6.66 -3.07
C GLY A 215 -17.09 -5.72 -4.26
N TYR A 216 -16.01 -4.94 -4.32
CA TYR A 216 -15.83 -3.88 -5.31
C TYR A 216 -14.42 -3.84 -5.87
N LEU A 217 -14.28 -3.32 -7.09
CA LEU A 217 -13.00 -2.92 -7.66
C LEU A 217 -13.11 -1.46 -8.11
N VAL A 218 -12.10 -0.67 -7.78
CA VAL A 218 -11.98 0.71 -8.26
C VAL A 218 -10.66 0.86 -9.03
N ALA A 219 -10.77 1.23 -10.31
CA ALA A 219 -9.64 1.57 -11.15
C ALA A 219 -9.50 3.09 -11.25
N LEU A 220 -8.40 3.62 -10.77
CA LEU A 220 -8.05 5.04 -10.88
C LEU A 220 -7.23 5.22 -12.16
N GLN A 221 -7.85 5.77 -13.19
CA GLN A 221 -7.32 5.80 -14.56
C GLN A 221 -6.92 7.22 -14.99
N ASP A 222 -6.02 7.30 -15.96
CA ASP A 222 -5.76 8.54 -16.71
C ASP A 222 -6.84 8.82 -17.76
N SER A 223 -6.70 9.91 -18.50
CA SER A 223 -7.63 10.29 -19.57
C SER A 223 -7.67 9.30 -20.73
N ALA A 224 -6.64 8.47 -20.91
CA ALA A 224 -6.56 7.44 -21.94
C ALA A 224 -7.10 6.06 -21.46
N GLY A 225 -7.57 5.96 -20.21
CA GLY A 225 -8.08 4.71 -19.63
C GLY A 225 -7.00 3.79 -19.08
N LYS A 226 -5.74 4.23 -19.01
CA LYS A 226 -4.66 3.47 -18.39
C LYS A 226 -4.69 3.70 -16.88
N ALA A 227 -4.73 2.62 -16.09
CA ALA A 227 -4.79 2.74 -14.64
C ALA A 227 -3.46 3.19 -14.04
N TYR A 228 -3.52 4.19 -13.17
CA TYR A 228 -2.46 4.52 -12.21
C TYR A 228 -2.43 3.49 -11.09
N CYS A 229 -3.60 3.20 -10.53
CA CYS A 229 -3.78 2.28 -9.41
C CYS A 229 -5.09 1.51 -9.58
N VAL A 230 -5.09 0.25 -9.15
CA VAL A 230 -6.29 -0.60 -9.08
C VAL A 230 -6.43 -1.10 -7.67
N VAL A 231 -7.58 -0.87 -7.06
CA VAL A 231 -7.88 -1.33 -5.70
C VAL A 231 -9.05 -2.29 -5.73
N ARG A 232 -8.85 -3.49 -5.20
CA ARG A 232 -9.87 -4.52 -5.03
C ARG A 232 -10.25 -4.58 -3.56
N PHE A 233 -11.53 -4.46 -3.26
CA PHE A 233 -12.10 -4.51 -1.92
C PHE A 233 -12.97 -5.76 -1.78
N MET A 234 -12.79 -6.52 -0.72
CA MET A 234 -13.56 -7.71 -0.37
C MET A 234 -14.14 -7.56 1.03
N GLY A 235 -15.42 -7.97 1.20
CA GLY A 235 -16.18 -7.87 2.45
C GLY A 235 -16.33 -9.18 3.20
#